data_c175bfc801d9155a80c639f3fc539321
#
_entry.id   c175bfc801d9155a80c639f3fc539321
#
_cell.length_a   1.000
_cell.length_b   1.000
_cell.length_c   1.000
_cell.angle_alpha   90.00
_cell.angle_beta   90.00
_cell.angle_gamma   90.00
#
_symmetry.space_group_name_H-M   'P 1'
#
loop_
_entity.id
_entity.type
_entity.pdbx_description
1 polymer ?
#
loop_
_entity_poly.entity_id
_entity_poly.type
_entity_poly.pdbx_seq_one_letter_code
_entity_poly.pdbx_strand_id
1 'polypeptide(L)'
;MTRSLKKGPFIDHHLAAKVEKASATKDKKPIKTWSRRSTILSGAEAPIKAGNTLPIRNIPVGSIIHCVEMLPGKGAQIARSAGAAVTLLAREGTYAQLRLRSGEVRKIHIDCRATIGEVSNEEHSLRHYGKAGAKRWKGIRPTVRGVAMNPVDHPHGGGEGRTGEGQAPVSPWNTLTKGYRTRNNKRTQTMIVARRKK
;
A
#
# COMPACT_ATOMS: atom_id res chain seq x y z
N MET A 1 -17.70 10.72 -15.12
CA MET A 1 -19.12 10.74 -14.75
C MET A 1 -19.36 9.85 -13.54
N THR A 2 -19.90 10.38 -12.48
CA THR A 2 -20.33 9.61 -11.31
C THR A 2 -21.61 8.85 -11.65
N ARG A 3 -21.70 7.56 -11.24
CA ARG A 3 -22.90 6.75 -11.43
C ARG A 3 -24.07 7.32 -10.60
N SER A 4 -25.27 7.35 -11.16
CA SER A 4 -26.50 7.79 -10.47
C SER A 4 -26.75 6.93 -9.22
N LEU A 5 -27.00 7.55 -8.07
CA LEU A 5 -27.36 6.86 -6.82
C LEU A 5 -28.63 6.00 -6.99
N LYS A 6 -29.56 6.42 -7.86
CA LYS A 6 -30.81 5.71 -8.14
C LYS A 6 -30.58 4.34 -8.82
N LYS A 7 -29.48 4.17 -9.53
CA LYS A 7 -29.14 2.90 -10.21
C LYS A 7 -28.39 1.91 -9.29
N GLY A 8 -28.07 2.31 -8.07
CA GLY A 8 -27.33 1.48 -7.13
C GLY A 8 -25.88 1.17 -7.55
N PRO A 9 -25.16 0.34 -6.79
CA PRO A 9 -23.79 -0.07 -7.11
C PRO A 9 -23.77 -0.90 -8.39
N PHE A 10 -22.72 -0.71 -9.20
CA PHE A 10 -22.53 -1.52 -10.41
C PHE A 10 -21.91 -2.86 -10.06
N ILE A 11 -22.54 -3.93 -10.47
CA ILE A 11 -21.99 -5.31 -10.42
C ILE A 11 -22.09 -5.86 -11.84
N ASP A 12 -20.97 -6.37 -12.35
CA ASP A 12 -20.92 -7.02 -13.66
C ASP A 12 -21.77 -8.30 -13.63
N HIS A 13 -22.54 -8.56 -14.70
CA HIS A 13 -23.43 -9.71 -14.78
C HIS A 13 -22.72 -11.04 -14.59
N HIS A 14 -21.48 -11.19 -15.09
CA HIS A 14 -20.66 -12.38 -14.87
C HIS A 14 -20.33 -12.62 -13.40
N LEU A 15 -20.07 -11.55 -12.65
CA LEU A 15 -19.81 -11.65 -11.23
C LEU A 15 -21.10 -11.95 -10.46
N ALA A 16 -22.22 -11.31 -10.81
CA ALA A 16 -23.52 -11.57 -10.20
C ALA A 16 -23.91 -13.04 -10.32
N ALA A 17 -23.84 -13.60 -11.54
CA ALA A 17 -24.13 -15.02 -11.77
C ALA A 17 -23.22 -15.97 -10.95
N LYS A 18 -21.93 -15.67 -10.83
CA LYS A 18 -21.01 -16.45 -9.98
C LYS A 18 -21.36 -16.37 -8.51
N VAL A 19 -21.75 -15.19 -8.03
CA VAL A 19 -22.15 -14.96 -6.63
C VAL A 19 -23.45 -15.72 -6.33
N GLU A 20 -24.44 -15.65 -7.20
CA GLU A 20 -25.71 -16.39 -7.07
C GLU A 20 -25.46 -17.90 -7.00
N LYS A 21 -24.64 -18.43 -7.92
CA LYS A 21 -24.27 -19.85 -7.93
C LYS A 21 -23.55 -20.26 -6.65
N ALA A 22 -22.56 -19.47 -6.19
CA ALA A 22 -21.85 -19.74 -4.95
C ALA A 22 -22.76 -19.64 -3.73
N SER A 23 -23.73 -18.72 -3.74
CA SER A 23 -24.72 -18.59 -2.67
C SER A 23 -25.66 -19.80 -2.63
N ALA A 24 -26.14 -20.26 -3.77
CA ALA A 24 -27.00 -21.45 -3.89
C ALA A 24 -26.30 -22.74 -3.40
N THR A 25 -25.00 -22.88 -3.74
CA THR A 25 -24.20 -24.04 -3.33
C THR A 25 -23.58 -23.90 -1.94
N LYS A 26 -23.79 -22.76 -1.26
CA LYS A 26 -23.15 -22.40 0.01
C LYS A 26 -21.61 -22.51 -0.02
N ASP A 27 -21.02 -22.33 -1.22
CA ASP A 27 -19.57 -22.39 -1.40
C ASP A 27 -18.89 -21.17 -0.76
N LYS A 28 -17.89 -21.43 0.10
CA LYS A 28 -17.14 -20.40 0.83
C LYS A 28 -15.85 -19.98 0.12
N LYS A 29 -15.56 -20.55 -1.05
CA LYS A 29 -14.32 -20.24 -1.79
C LYS A 29 -14.37 -18.83 -2.38
N PRO A 30 -13.23 -18.14 -2.48
CA PRO A 30 -13.15 -16.86 -3.14
C PRO A 30 -13.54 -16.94 -4.63
N ILE A 31 -14.38 -16.02 -5.08
CA ILE A 31 -14.81 -15.96 -6.47
C ILE A 31 -13.80 -15.16 -7.29
N LYS A 32 -13.13 -15.80 -8.24
CA LYS A 32 -12.22 -15.12 -9.17
C LYS A 32 -13.00 -14.34 -10.23
N THR A 33 -12.74 -13.03 -10.31
CA THR A 33 -13.34 -12.15 -11.32
C THR A 33 -12.33 -11.19 -11.93
N TRP A 34 -12.54 -10.80 -13.18
CA TRP A 34 -11.78 -9.81 -13.91
C TRP A 34 -12.47 -8.45 -13.95
N SER A 35 -13.67 -8.34 -13.38
CA SER A 35 -14.42 -7.09 -13.33
C SER A 35 -13.83 -6.11 -12.31
N ARG A 36 -12.99 -5.19 -12.79
CA ARG A 36 -12.43 -4.11 -11.98
C ARG A 36 -13.44 -3.01 -11.63
N ARG A 37 -14.58 -2.98 -12.33
CA ARG A 37 -15.64 -1.96 -12.17
C ARG A 37 -16.73 -2.37 -11.20
N SER A 38 -16.81 -3.65 -10.84
CA SER A 38 -17.81 -4.13 -9.90
C SER A 38 -17.56 -3.60 -8.51
N THR A 39 -18.61 -3.11 -7.87
CA THR A 39 -18.55 -2.62 -6.50
C THR A 39 -18.51 -3.80 -5.54
N ILE A 40 -17.50 -3.85 -4.70
CA ILE A 40 -17.46 -4.77 -3.57
C ILE A 40 -18.38 -4.17 -2.49
N LEU A 41 -19.32 -4.97 -1.99
CA LEU A 41 -20.19 -4.53 -0.91
C LEU A 41 -19.33 -4.24 0.32
N SER A 42 -19.29 -2.98 0.70
CA SER A 42 -18.64 -2.53 1.93
C SER A 42 -19.71 -1.97 2.86
N GLY A 43 -19.88 -2.57 4.01
CA GLY A 43 -20.85 -2.11 4.99
C GLY A 43 -20.46 -2.55 6.39
N ALA A 44 -21.06 -1.91 7.40
CA ALA A 44 -20.85 -2.27 8.80
C ALA A 44 -21.28 -3.72 9.09
N GLU A 45 -22.21 -4.25 8.29
CA GLU A 45 -22.80 -5.60 8.43
C GLU A 45 -22.18 -6.65 7.51
N ALA A 46 -21.15 -6.29 6.73
CA ALA A 46 -20.50 -7.25 5.86
C ALA A 46 -19.84 -8.38 6.69
N PRO A 47 -19.96 -9.66 6.28
CA PRO A 47 -19.33 -10.75 7.02
C PRO A 47 -17.80 -10.62 7.02
N ILE A 48 -17.17 -11.09 8.10
CA ILE A 48 -15.70 -11.07 8.26
C ILE A 48 -15.09 -12.16 7.38
N LYS A 49 -14.90 -11.84 6.10
CA LYS A 49 -14.29 -12.74 5.10
C LYS A 49 -13.21 -12.00 4.32
N ALA A 50 -12.18 -12.73 3.88
CA ALA A 50 -11.14 -12.17 3.02
C ALA A 50 -11.74 -11.50 1.77
N GLY A 51 -11.31 -10.29 1.47
CA GLY A 51 -11.81 -9.46 0.37
C GLY A 51 -12.94 -8.51 0.73
N ASN A 52 -13.62 -8.67 1.86
CA ASN A 52 -14.64 -7.73 2.30
C ASN A 52 -14.03 -6.51 2.98
N THR A 53 -14.63 -5.35 2.76
CA THR A 53 -14.19 -4.07 3.34
C THR A 53 -15.14 -3.64 4.45
N LEU A 54 -14.59 -3.45 5.65
CA LEU A 54 -15.34 -3.05 6.85
C LEU A 54 -14.66 -1.86 7.54
N PRO A 55 -15.41 -1.11 8.37
CA PRO A 55 -14.80 -0.21 9.34
C PRO A 55 -13.91 -1.00 10.31
N ILE A 56 -12.77 -0.44 10.69
CA ILE A 56 -11.80 -1.12 11.57
C ILE A 56 -12.43 -1.51 12.91
N ARG A 57 -13.45 -0.77 13.36
CA ARG A 57 -14.20 -1.12 14.59
C ARG A 57 -14.80 -2.51 14.56
N ASN A 58 -15.16 -3.02 13.38
CA ASN A 58 -15.83 -4.31 13.19
C ASN A 58 -14.86 -5.45 12.84
N ILE A 59 -13.56 -5.15 12.68
CA ILE A 59 -12.54 -6.14 12.34
C ILE A 59 -11.91 -6.69 13.62
N PRO A 60 -11.80 -8.00 13.82
CA PRO A 60 -11.15 -8.58 14.99
C PRO A 60 -9.69 -8.15 15.11
N VAL A 61 -9.23 -7.94 16.35
CA VAL A 61 -7.80 -7.70 16.64
C VAL A 61 -7.00 -8.94 16.24
N GLY A 62 -5.78 -8.72 15.74
CA GLY A 62 -4.93 -9.79 15.21
C GLY A 62 -5.15 -10.07 13.72
N SER A 63 -6.23 -9.55 13.11
CA SER A 63 -6.51 -9.76 11.68
C SER A 63 -5.47 -9.10 10.78
N ILE A 64 -5.20 -9.78 9.66
CA ILE A 64 -4.43 -9.23 8.54
C ILE A 64 -5.39 -8.45 7.66
N ILE A 65 -5.04 -7.21 7.33
CA ILE A 65 -5.86 -6.28 6.56
C ILE A 65 -5.01 -5.56 5.51
N HIS A 66 -5.67 -5.05 4.47
CA HIS A 66 -5.02 -4.25 3.42
C HIS A 66 -5.93 -3.10 2.97
N CYS A 67 -5.48 -2.29 2.04
CA CYS A 67 -6.24 -1.16 1.50
C CYS A 67 -6.86 -0.27 2.59
N VAL A 68 -6.06 0.10 3.59
CA VAL A 68 -6.53 0.85 4.76
C VAL A 68 -6.62 2.34 4.46
N GLU A 69 -7.70 2.97 4.90
CA GLU A 69 -7.86 4.43 4.86
C GLU A 69 -7.01 5.11 5.95
N MET A 70 -6.55 6.33 5.69
CA MET A 70 -5.89 7.18 6.70
C MET A 70 -6.85 8.13 7.41
N LEU A 71 -7.91 8.52 6.72
CA LEU A 71 -9.02 9.32 7.23
C LEU A 71 -10.33 8.68 6.74
N PRO A 72 -11.39 8.67 7.55
CA PRO A 72 -12.68 8.10 7.15
C PRO A 72 -13.17 8.70 5.83
N GLY A 73 -13.58 7.85 4.89
CA GLY A 73 -14.15 8.26 3.60
C GLY A 73 -13.15 8.78 2.56
N LYS A 74 -11.85 8.88 2.88
CA LYS A 74 -10.83 9.38 1.95
C LYS A 74 -10.39 8.33 0.91
N GLY A 75 -10.72 7.07 1.15
CA GLY A 75 -10.27 5.96 0.33
C GLY A 75 -8.93 5.36 0.77
N ALA A 76 -8.66 4.17 0.28
CA ALA A 76 -7.50 3.37 0.67
C ALA A 76 -6.17 4.05 0.30
N GLN A 77 -5.25 4.14 1.27
CA GLN A 77 -3.93 4.76 1.09
C GLN A 77 -2.79 3.86 1.58
N ILE A 78 -3.03 2.99 2.56
CA ILE A 78 -2.03 2.10 3.17
C ILE A 78 -2.23 0.68 2.64
N ALA A 79 -1.14 -0.07 2.47
CA ALA A 79 -1.11 -1.48 2.05
C ALA A 79 -1.89 -1.73 0.75
N ARG A 80 -1.54 -1.01 -0.33
CA ARG A 80 -2.17 -1.12 -1.66
C ARG A 80 -1.34 -1.90 -2.66
N SER A 81 -0.03 -1.98 -2.44
CA SER A 81 0.90 -2.64 -3.36
C SER A 81 0.72 -4.16 -3.34
N ALA A 82 1.14 -4.84 -4.40
CA ALA A 82 1.13 -6.29 -4.50
C ALA A 82 1.81 -6.95 -3.29
N GLY A 83 1.17 -7.94 -2.69
CA GLY A 83 1.65 -8.64 -1.50
C GLY A 83 1.72 -7.77 -0.24
N ALA A 84 1.09 -6.59 -0.22
CA ALA A 84 1.10 -5.75 0.96
C ALA A 84 0.02 -6.16 1.96
N ALA A 85 0.40 -6.21 3.23
CA ALA A 85 -0.47 -6.52 4.35
C ALA A 85 -0.10 -5.67 5.58
N VAL A 86 -1.04 -5.52 6.48
CA VAL A 86 -0.93 -4.80 7.75
C VAL A 86 -1.63 -5.62 8.83
N THR A 87 -1.09 -5.67 10.03
CA THR A 87 -1.72 -6.37 11.15
C THR A 87 -2.41 -5.37 12.08
N LEU A 88 -3.66 -5.62 12.42
CA LEU A 88 -4.39 -4.89 13.46
C LEU A 88 -3.94 -5.38 14.83
N LEU A 89 -3.19 -4.56 15.59
CA LEU A 89 -2.63 -4.94 16.89
C LEU A 89 -3.61 -4.72 18.04
N ALA A 90 -4.24 -3.56 18.08
CA ALA A 90 -5.13 -3.18 19.18
C ALA A 90 -6.17 -2.15 18.73
N ARG A 91 -7.21 -2.00 19.51
CA ARG A 91 -8.21 -0.92 19.40
C ARG A 91 -8.35 -0.26 20.76
N GLU A 92 -8.14 1.03 20.83
CA GLU A 92 -8.17 1.83 22.05
C GLU A 92 -8.99 3.11 21.81
N GLY A 93 -10.15 3.20 22.42
CA GLY A 93 -11.06 4.33 22.25
C GLY A 93 -11.41 4.57 20.77
N THR A 94 -11.09 5.74 20.26
CA THR A 94 -11.38 6.16 18.87
C THR A 94 -10.30 5.77 17.87
N TYR A 95 -9.21 5.13 18.31
CA TYR A 95 -8.07 4.78 17.46
C TYR A 95 -7.76 3.28 17.50
N ALA A 96 -7.30 2.78 16.37
CA ALA A 96 -6.74 1.45 16.20
C ALA A 96 -5.24 1.53 15.95
N GLN A 97 -4.47 0.60 16.48
CA GLN A 97 -3.03 0.47 16.26
C GLN A 97 -2.76 -0.56 15.17
N LEU A 98 -2.08 -0.14 14.12
CA LEU A 98 -1.72 -0.95 12.99
C LEU A 98 -0.21 -1.11 12.88
N ARG A 99 0.27 -2.35 12.73
CA ARG A 99 1.65 -2.66 12.41
C ARG A 99 1.82 -2.79 10.92
N LEU A 100 2.53 -1.84 10.31
CA LEU A 100 2.83 -1.82 8.90
C LEU A 100 3.92 -2.84 8.55
N ARG A 101 4.04 -3.20 7.26
CA ARG A 101 5.11 -4.10 6.75
C ARG A 101 6.52 -3.62 7.10
N SER A 102 6.73 -2.30 7.22
CA SER A 102 8.01 -1.71 7.64
C SER A 102 8.35 -1.91 9.13
N GLY A 103 7.41 -2.43 9.94
CA GLY A 103 7.52 -2.51 11.40
C GLY A 103 7.06 -1.24 12.13
N GLU A 104 6.71 -0.17 11.43
CA GLU A 104 6.12 1.03 12.06
C GLU A 104 4.74 0.70 12.63
N VAL A 105 4.49 1.11 13.88
CA VAL A 105 3.16 1.03 14.50
C VAL A 105 2.51 2.41 14.44
N ARG A 106 1.31 2.46 13.90
CA ARG A 106 0.59 3.70 13.63
C ARG A 106 -0.84 3.66 14.14
N LYS A 107 -1.31 4.79 14.69
CA LYS A 107 -2.71 5.03 15.06
C LYS A 107 -3.52 5.42 13.83
N ILE A 108 -4.72 4.86 13.70
CA ILE A 108 -5.70 5.17 12.66
C ILE A 108 -7.08 5.21 13.31
N HIS A 109 -7.95 6.11 12.85
CA HIS A 109 -9.32 6.22 13.36
C HIS A 109 -10.10 4.92 13.10
N ILE A 110 -10.90 4.46 14.06
CA ILE A 110 -11.64 3.19 13.97
C ILE A 110 -12.73 3.18 12.89
N ASP A 111 -13.20 4.34 12.46
CA ASP A 111 -14.17 4.49 11.36
C ASP A 111 -13.52 4.40 9.97
N CYS A 112 -12.20 4.41 9.89
CA CYS A 112 -11.50 4.13 8.65
C CYS A 112 -11.83 2.72 8.18
N ARG A 113 -12.03 2.58 6.87
CA ARG A 113 -12.29 1.27 6.26
C ARG A 113 -10.98 0.55 5.94
N ALA A 114 -11.04 -0.76 6.06
CA ALA A 114 -9.94 -1.65 5.67
C ALA A 114 -10.52 -2.93 5.07
N THR A 115 -9.79 -3.56 4.18
CA THR A 115 -10.17 -4.84 3.56
C THR A 115 -9.46 -5.98 4.27
N ILE A 116 -10.19 -7.05 4.56
CA ILE A 116 -9.65 -8.24 5.23
C ILE A 116 -8.78 -9.04 4.27
N GLY A 117 -7.64 -9.54 4.78
CA GLY A 117 -6.67 -10.31 4.01
C GLY A 117 -5.51 -9.46 3.50
N GLU A 118 -4.81 -9.93 2.51
CA GLU A 118 -3.65 -9.30 1.87
C GLU A 118 -3.87 -9.03 0.39
N VAL A 119 -3.08 -8.14 -0.19
CA VAL A 119 -3.12 -7.87 -1.62
C VAL A 119 -2.49 -9.04 -2.36
N SER A 120 -3.16 -9.53 -3.39
CA SER A 120 -2.66 -10.62 -4.23
C SER A 120 -1.34 -10.28 -4.95
N ASN A 121 -0.76 -11.29 -5.62
CA ASN A 121 0.47 -11.16 -6.42
C ASN A 121 1.71 -10.78 -5.58
N GLU A 122 1.90 -11.47 -4.46
CA GLU A 122 3.02 -11.26 -3.52
C GLU A 122 4.40 -11.44 -4.17
N GLU A 123 4.50 -12.33 -5.16
CA GLU A 123 5.71 -12.60 -5.90
C GLU A 123 6.09 -11.49 -6.91
N HIS A 124 5.30 -10.43 -7.03
CA HIS A 124 5.56 -9.36 -7.99
C HIS A 124 6.96 -8.74 -7.85
N SER A 125 7.49 -8.68 -6.63
CA SER A 125 8.83 -8.14 -6.34
C SER A 125 9.96 -9.05 -6.82
N LEU A 126 9.71 -10.34 -7.02
CA LEU A 126 10.69 -11.33 -7.48
C LEU A 126 10.89 -11.29 -9.00
N ARG A 127 10.08 -10.53 -9.70
CA ARG A 127 10.11 -10.45 -11.16
C ARG A 127 11.38 -9.79 -11.68
N HIS A 128 12.11 -10.51 -12.50
CA HIS A 128 13.25 -10.00 -13.27
C HIS A 128 12.82 -9.60 -14.69
N TYR A 129 13.31 -8.45 -15.15
CA TYR A 129 12.96 -7.95 -16.49
C TYR A 129 13.85 -8.48 -17.60
N GLY A 130 14.96 -9.14 -17.27
CA GLY A 130 15.90 -9.73 -18.22
C GLY A 130 16.73 -8.70 -19.01
N LYS A 131 16.11 -7.65 -19.56
CA LYS A 131 16.79 -6.63 -20.37
C LYS A 131 16.38 -5.22 -20.00
N ALA A 132 17.25 -4.24 -20.26
CA ALA A 132 17.02 -2.84 -19.98
C ALA A 132 15.78 -2.27 -20.74
N GLY A 133 15.55 -2.73 -21.97
CA GLY A 133 14.38 -2.35 -22.76
C GLY A 133 13.06 -2.67 -22.08
N ALA A 134 12.97 -3.78 -21.33
CA ALA A 134 11.73 -4.13 -20.59
C ALA A 134 11.39 -3.12 -19.49
N LYS A 135 12.38 -2.47 -18.87
CA LYS A 135 12.16 -1.35 -17.94
C LYS A 135 11.69 -0.11 -18.70
N ARG A 136 12.25 0.16 -19.89
CA ARG A 136 11.85 1.29 -20.74
C ARG A 136 10.41 1.18 -21.20
N TRP A 137 9.92 -0.01 -21.51
CA TRP A 137 8.51 -0.24 -21.86
C TRP A 137 7.53 0.14 -20.73
N LYS A 138 8.01 0.20 -19.49
CA LYS A 138 7.23 0.65 -18.33
C LYS A 138 7.37 2.14 -18.03
N GLY A 139 8.01 2.91 -18.91
CA GLY A 139 8.26 4.34 -18.72
C GLY A 139 9.40 4.65 -17.75
N ILE A 140 10.16 3.65 -17.29
CA ILE A 140 11.29 3.84 -16.38
C ILE A 140 12.51 4.26 -17.19
N ARG A 141 12.98 5.52 -17.00
CA ARG A 141 14.19 6.03 -17.64
C ARG A 141 15.45 5.52 -16.89
N PRO A 142 16.61 5.48 -17.57
CA PRO A 142 17.90 5.20 -16.94
C PRO A 142 18.20 6.20 -15.83
N THR A 143 18.76 5.71 -14.73
CA THR A 143 19.23 6.54 -13.61
C THR A 143 20.75 6.62 -13.65
N VAL A 144 21.31 7.83 -13.66
CA VAL A 144 22.73 8.08 -13.55
C VAL A 144 23.11 8.22 -12.09
N ARG A 145 24.17 7.55 -11.66
CA ARG A 145 24.69 7.66 -10.29
C ARG A 145 25.43 8.99 -10.13
N GLY A 146 25.36 9.61 -8.94
CA GLY A 146 26.05 10.86 -8.65
C GLY A 146 27.57 10.81 -8.86
N VAL A 147 28.19 9.66 -8.59
CA VAL A 147 29.64 9.42 -8.82
C VAL A 147 30.02 9.49 -10.31
N ALA A 148 29.08 9.25 -11.22
CA ALA A 148 29.32 9.34 -12.66
C ALA A 148 29.03 10.73 -13.24
N MET A 149 28.70 11.69 -12.41
CA MET A 149 28.43 13.08 -12.79
C MET A 149 29.66 13.98 -12.59
N ASN A 150 29.59 15.20 -13.12
CA ASN A 150 30.59 16.22 -12.87
C ASN A 150 30.39 16.86 -11.48
N PRO A 151 31.44 17.49 -10.89
CA PRO A 151 31.32 18.14 -9.58
C PRO A 151 30.23 19.19 -9.47
N VAL A 152 29.90 19.88 -10.57
CA VAL A 152 28.83 20.88 -10.64
C VAL A 152 27.44 20.25 -10.48
N ASP A 153 27.25 18.98 -10.89
CA ASP A 153 25.94 18.31 -10.92
C ASP A 153 25.63 17.54 -9.65
N HIS A 154 26.67 17.06 -8.95
CA HIS A 154 26.49 16.25 -7.75
C HIS A 154 27.71 16.35 -6.81
N PRO A 155 27.51 16.38 -5.48
CA PRO A 155 28.60 16.37 -4.49
C PRO A 155 29.55 15.16 -4.58
N HIS A 156 29.12 14.06 -5.18
CA HIS A 156 29.95 12.86 -5.45
C HIS A 156 30.63 12.90 -6.83
N GLY A 157 30.44 13.96 -7.59
CA GLY A 157 30.99 14.07 -8.94
C GLY A 157 32.47 14.38 -8.95
N GLY A 158 33.09 14.16 -10.11
CA GLY A 158 34.51 14.43 -10.37
C GLY A 158 35.44 13.26 -10.05
N GLY A 159 36.74 13.53 -10.10
CA GLY A 159 37.81 12.57 -9.93
C GLY A 159 38.34 12.00 -11.24
N GLU A 160 39.48 11.29 -11.17
CA GLU A 160 40.10 10.60 -12.29
C GLU A 160 39.80 9.11 -12.25
N GLY A 161 39.39 8.56 -13.41
CA GLY A 161 39.07 7.15 -13.53
C GLY A 161 37.94 6.67 -12.64
N ARG A 162 38.07 5.51 -12.04
CA ARG A 162 37.08 4.92 -11.15
C ARG A 162 37.21 5.46 -9.75
N THR A 163 36.51 6.52 -9.41
CA THR A 163 36.50 7.14 -8.08
C THR A 163 35.37 6.62 -7.20
N GLY A 164 35.52 6.76 -5.86
CA GLY A 164 34.49 6.54 -4.86
C GLY A 164 33.74 7.82 -4.51
N GLU A 165 32.80 7.73 -3.57
CA GLU A 165 32.01 8.90 -3.15
C GLU A 165 32.79 9.91 -2.33
N GLY A 166 33.96 9.52 -1.75
CA GLY A 166 34.87 10.36 -0.94
C GLY A 166 34.31 10.84 0.39
N GLN A 167 33.03 10.70 0.63
CA GLN A 167 32.29 11.13 1.82
C GLN A 167 31.08 10.24 2.09
N ALA A 168 30.37 10.51 3.20
CA ALA A 168 29.11 9.82 3.47
C ALA A 168 28.10 10.05 2.33
N PRO A 169 27.31 9.04 1.92
CA PRO A 169 26.38 9.18 0.81
C PRO A 169 25.37 10.33 1.00
N VAL A 170 25.36 11.26 0.06
CA VAL A 170 24.45 12.41 0.05
C VAL A 170 23.61 12.48 -1.23
N SER A 171 22.52 13.24 -1.16
CA SER A 171 21.68 13.58 -2.30
C SER A 171 22.32 14.70 -3.15
N PRO A 172 21.79 15.03 -4.35
CA PRO A 172 22.24 16.19 -5.11
C PRO A 172 22.19 17.51 -4.35
N TRP A 173 21.36 17.61 -3.34
CA TRP A 173 21.23 18.79 -2.45
C TRP A 173 22.06 18.67 -1.15
N ASN A 174 23.06 17.80 -1.13
CA ASN A 174 23.96 17.59 0.00
C ASN A 174 23.27 17.10 1.30
N THR A 175 22.09 16.49 1.18
CA THR A 175 21.40 15.89 2.33
C THR A 175 21.84 14.45 2.51
N LEU A 176 22.23 14.05 3.71
CA LEU A 176 22.63 12.67 4.04
C LEU A 176 21.51 11.68 3.67
N THR A 177 21.85 10.64 2.91
CA THR A 177 20.89 9.62 2.46
C THR A 177 20.81 8.41 3.37
N LYS A 178 21.86 8.14 4.15
CA LYS A 178 21.91 7.06 5.15
C LYS A 178 21.77 7.61 6.56
N GLY A 179 20.84 7.04 7.32
CA GLY A 179 20.63 7.37 8.73
C GLY A 179 19.92 8.68 9.03
N TYR A 180 19.86 9.60 8.09
CA TYR A 180 19.19 10.89 8.29
C TYR A 180 17.68 10.78 8.27
N ARG A 181 17.00 11.48 9.19
CA ARG A 181 15.55 11.51 9.27
C ARG A 181 14.98 12.54 8.28
N THR A 182 14.54 12.10 7.11
CA THR A 182 13.97 12.96 6.07
C THR A 182 12.49 13.30 6.28
N ARG A 183 11.74 12.50 7.06
CA ARG A 183 10.32 12.76 7.34
C ARG A 183 10.15 14.01 8.20
N ASN A 184 9.46 15.02 7.69
CA ASN A 184 9.20 16.31 8.37
C ASN A 184 7.69 16.64 8.46
N ASN A 185 6.80 15.65 8.43
CA ASN A 185 5.36 15.87 8.52
C ASN A 185 4.91 15.97 9.98
N LYS A 186 4.82 17.19 10.50
CA LYS A 186 4.42 17.45 11.90
C LYS A 186 2.99 16.99 12.21
N ARG A 187 2.03 17.16 11.28
CA ARG A 187 0.60 16.86 11.50
C ARG A 187 0.32 15.38 11.81
N THR A 188 1.05 14.47 11.21
CA THR A 188 0.83 13.03 11.37
C THR A 188 1.90 12.35 12.21
N GLN A 189 2.80 13.12 12.83
CA GLN A 189 3.84 12.57 13.71
C GLN A 189 3.24 11.96 14.98
N THR A 190 2.22 12.58 15.54
CA THR A 190 1.50 12.10 16.74
C THR A 190 0.76 10.78 16.51
N MET A 191 0.49 10.42 15.26
CA MET A 191 -0.14 9.14 14.90
C MET A 191 0.85 7.97 14.86
N ILE A 192 2.15 8.21 14.99
CA ILE A 192 3.17 7.16 15.01
C ILE A 192 3.45 6.79 16.46
N VAL A 193 3.09 5.55 16.85
CA VAL A 193 3.32 5.00 18.19
C VAL A 193 4.77 4.50 18.31
N ALA A 194 5.17 3.66 17.34
CA ALA A 194 6.54 3.14 17.28
C ALA A 194 7.08 3.25 15.85
N ARG A 195 8.33 3.69 15.72
CA ARG A 195 8.98 3.78 14.42
C ARG A 195 9.55 2.41 14.02
N ARG A 196 9.78 2.23 12.70
CA ARG A 196 10.50 1.06 12.22
C ARG A 196 11.86 0.95 12.92
N LYS A 197 12.21 -0.25 13.34
CA LYS A 197 13.58 -0.54 13.78
C LYS A 197 14.51 -0.44 12.57
N LYS A 198 15.72 0.10 12.79
CA LYS A 198 16.77 0.12 11.77
C LYS A 198 17.25 -1.29 11.47
#